data_abe56cba4c0d65c87b311494b0d46032
#
_entry.id   abe56cba4c0d65c87b311494b0d46032
#
_cell.length_a   1.000
_cell.length_b   1.000
_cell.length_c   1.000
_cell.angle_alpha   90.00
_cell.angle_beta   90.00
_cell.angle_gamma   90.00
#
_symmetry.space_group_name_H-M   'P 1'
#
loop_
_entity.id
_entity.type
_entity.pdbx_description
1 polymer ?
#
loop_
_entity_poly.entity_id
_entity_poly.type
_entity_poly.pdbx_seq_one_letter_code
_entity_poly.pdbx_strand_id
1 'polypeptide(L)'
;MACKILCLPLNLALFTPVVMSYVIVQLEVTQPLSPVTLTAEHTGVALVLRRHDRLIGQLLQAVDTPGIISPSQLEAWIAEAVGSKILQESLQDELQLPPTTVETPTLTAAICTKDRPNNVERLLSTLVPLQLVEEEPTFKILVVDNAPSDDRTRTVVAAFPSVDYVREPKPGLDFARNCALHTANTEWLAFLDDDVTVDRQWFTGWQEAWAENPDAGAVTGLVLPYELETLAQILFERRGGFGRGFEKIRYSQKFPSNPLYPCGAGIFGAGCNMAFRRQVLLDLGGFDEALDTGKPLPGGGDLDMFYRVVRAGHPLIYEPQYAVYHQHRREISQLRHQYWTWGLGFMAFVRKSIQSDPAMKTRLYQLIVWWLQDQLWQLQQSMFGCHILSPKMILAELWGGVVGGFGEYGRSQRRVEVIRRQFS
;
A
#
# COMPACT_ATOMS: atom_id res chain seq x y z
N MET A 1 8.05 -20.42 -5.54
CA MET A 1 7.01 -21.29 -6.17
C MET A 1 6.26 -20.44 -7.15
N ALA A 2 6.32 -20.76 -8.45
CA ALA A 2 5.68 -20.00 -9.50
C ALA A 2 4.18 -20.28 -9.46
N CYS A 3 3.38 -19.26 -9.16
CA CYS A 3 1.93 -19.31 -9.32
C CYS A 3 1.64 -19.46 -10.81
N LYS A 4 1.05 -20.59 -11.21
CA LYS A 4 0.53 -20.79 -12.55
C LYS A 4 -0.70 -19.91 -12.75
N ILE A 5 -0.49 -18.69 -13.23
CA ILE A 5 -1.59 -17.87 -13.77
C ILE A 5 -1.94 -18.50 -15.13
N LEU A 6 -3.15 -19.03 -15.24
CA LEU A 6 -3.73 -19.44 -16.52
C LEU A 6 -3.74 -18.22 -17.46
N CYS A 7 -2.92 -18.25 -18.49
CA CYS A 7 -2.97 -17.32 -19.61
C CYS A 7 -4.25 -17.60 -20.42
N LEU A 8 -5.32 -16.84 -20.15
CA LEU A 8 -6.37 -16.66 -21.14
C LEU A 8 -5.89 -15.58 -22.11
N PRO A 9 -5.76 -15.85 -23.41
CA PRO A 9 -5.38 -14.84 -24.38
C PRO A 9 -6.49 -13.79 -24.48
N LEU A 10 -6.21 -12.56 -24.07
CA LEU A 10 -7.03 -11.42 -24.43
C LEU A 10 -6.89 -11.20 -25.94
N ASN A 11 -7.92 -11.58 -26.69
CA ASN A 11 -8.08 -11.20 -28.08
C ASN A 11 -8.32 -9.69 -28.18
N LEU A 12 -7.25 -8.92 -28.33
CA LEU A 12 -7.25 -7.45 -28.46
C LEU A 12 -7.61 -6.99 -29.89
N ALA A 13 -8.33 -7.80 -30.65
CA ALA A 13 -8.76 -7.43 -31.99
C ALA A 13 -10.16 -6.78 -31.94
N LEU A 14 -10.23 -5.49 -32.28
CA LEU A 14 -11.45 -4.72 -32.59
C LEU A 14 -12.33 -4.37 -31.38
N PHE A 15 -11.86 -3.50 -30.49
CA PHE A 15 -12.74 -2.81 -29.53
C PHE A 15 -12.83 -1.31 -29.84
N THR A 16 -14.04 -0.85 -30.19
CA THR A 16 -14.56 0.42 -29.68
C THR A 16 -14.17 0.51 -28.19
N PRO A 17 -13.88 1.70 -27.63
CA PRO A 17 -13.52 1.82 -26.22
C PRO A 17 -14.71 1.39 -25.36
N VAL A 18 -14.78 0.09 -25.08
CA VAL A 18 -15.68 -0.44 -24.05
C VAL A 18 -15.13 0.11 -22.74
N VAL A 19 -15.90 0.94 -22.08
CA VAL A 19 -15.61 1.41 -20.73
C VAL A 19 -15.52 0.13 -19.88
N MET A 20 -14.31 -0.28 -19.52
CA MET A 20 -14.12 -1.42 -18.63
C MET A 20 -14.31 -0.93 -17.19
N SER A 21 -15.34 -1.43 -16.53
CA SER A 21 -15.66 -1.09 -15.15
C SER A 21 -16.02 -2.37 -14.38
N TYR A 22 -15.46 -2.53 -13.18
CA TYR A 22 -15.82 -3.60 -12.26
C TYR A 22 -16.53 -3.00 -11.05
N VAL A 23 -17.68 -3.56 -10.70
CA VAL A 23 -18.33 -3.21 -9.43
C VAL A 23 -17.61 -3.91 -8.28
N ILE A 24 -17.32 -3.17 -7.20
CA ILE A 24 -16.78 -3.74 -5.96
C ILE A 24 -17.93 -4.11 -5.06
N VAL A 25 -18.00 -5.38 -4.64
CA VAL A 25 -19.03 -5.91 -3.75
C VAL A 25 -18.36 -6.55 -2.53
N GLN A 26 -18.74 -6.12 -1.34
CA GLN A 26 -18.31 -6.76 -0.09
C GLN A 26 -19.33 -7.84 0.28
N LEU A 27 -18.87 -9.06 0.56
CA LEU A 27 -19.70 -10.20 0.91
C LEU A 27 -19.26 -10.79 2.25
N GLU A 28 -20.23 -10.97 3.16
CA GLU A 28 -20.05 -11.73 4.40
C GLU A 28 -20.41 -13.19 4.15
N VAL A 29 -19.40 -14.08 4.16
CA VAL A 29 -19.60 -15.50 3.78
C VAL A 29 -20.32 -16.35 4.81
N THR A 30 -20.53 -15.81 6.03
CA THR A 30 -21.31 -16.47 7.09
C THR A 30 -22.81 -16.20 6.98
N GLN A 31 -23.22 -15.33 6.04
CA GLN A 31 -24.61 -14.97 5.80
C GLN A 31 -25.07 -15.48 4.43
N PRO A 32 -26.39 -15.70 4.25
CA PRO A 32 -26.94 -16.07 2.94
C PRO A 32 -26.54 -15.04 1.87
N LEU A 33 -25.98 -15.52 0.76
CA LEU A 33 -25.55 -14.66 -0.33
C LEU A 33 -26.76 -14.14 -1.11
N SER A 34 -26.77 -12.84 -1.38
CA SER A 34 -27.75 -12.22 -2.28
C SER A 34 -27.20 -12.18 -3.71
N PRO A 35 -28.06 -12.24 -4.74
CA PRO A 35 -27.63 -12.12 -6.13
C PRO A 35 -27.00 -10.73 -6.38
N VAL A 36 -25.95 -10.69 -7.20
CA VAL A 36 -25.29 -9.45 -7.60
C VAL A 36 -25.73 -9.07 -9.01
N THR A 37 -26.29 -7.87 -9.16
CA THR A 37 -26.76 -7.36 -10.46
C THR A 37 -25.67 -6.51 -11.11
N LEU A 38 -25.25 -6.86 -12.32
CA LEU A 38 -24.35 -6.09 -13.16
C LEU A 38 -25.16 -5.33 -14.21
N THR A 39 -24.94 -4.00 -14.27
CA THR A 39 -25.52 -3.15 -15.32
C THR A 39 -24.69 -3.23 -16.61
N ALA A 40 -25.20 -2.65 -17.69
CA ALA A 40 -24.50 -2.62 -18.99
C ALA A 40 -23.13 -1.91 -18.96
N GLU A 41 -22.85 -1.13 -17.93
CA GLU A 41 -21.57 -0.44 -17.72
C GLU A 41 -20.49 -1.34 -17.10
N HIS A 42 -20.89 -2.45 -16.46
CA HIS A 42 -19.96 -3.33 -15.78
C HIS A 42 -19.50 -4.49 -16.67
N THR A 43 -18.18 -4.68 -16.77
CA THR A 43 -17.52 -5.78 -17.46
C THR A 43 -16.96 -6.83 -16.49
N GLY A 44 -17.26 -6.68 -15.21
CA GLY A 44 -16.83 -7.61 -14.18
C GLY A 44 -17.20 -7.19 -12.77
N VAL A 45 -16.85 -8.03 -11.83
CA VAL A 45 -17.04 -7.83 -10.40
C VAL A 45 -15.73 -8.06 -9.64
N ALA A 46 -15.48 -7.24 -8.63
CA ALA A 46 -14.46 -7.46 -7.63
C ALA A 46 -15.16 -7.78 -6.30
N LEU A 47 -15.01 -9.01 -5.83
CA LEU A 47 -15.58 -9.44 -4.56
C LEU A 47 -14.55 -9.27 -3.46
N VAL A 48 -14.88 -8.53 -2.41
CA VAL A 48 -14.12 -8.46 -1.16
C VAL A 48 -14.83 -9.33 -0.14
N LEU A 49 -14.17 -10.42 0.27
CA LEU A 49 -14.77 -11.46 1.08
C LEU A 49 -14.46 -11.27 2.54
N ARG A 50 -15.49 -11.35 3.38
CA ARG A 50 -15.38 -11.26 4.83
C ARG A 50 -15.97 -12.49 5.50
N ARG A 51 -15.42 -12.84 6.65
CA ARG A 51 -15.96 -13.83 7.57
C ARG A 51 -15.93 -13.25 8.98
N HIS A 52 -17.08 -13.16 9.65
CA HIS A 52 -17.21 -12.46 10.93
C HIS A 52 -16.55 -11.08 10.91
N ASP A 53 -16.85 -10.32 9.88
CA ASP A 53 -16.32 -8.97 9.63
C ASP A 53 -14.83 -8.88 9.24
N ARG A 54 -14.08 -9.98 9.28
CA ARG A 54 -12.65 -10.04 8.95
C ARG A 54 -12.45 -10.26 7.45
N LEU A 55 -11.48 -9.58 6.88
CA LEU A 55 -11.09 -9.75 5.47
C LEU A 55 -10.40 -11.10 5.26
N ILE A 56 -10.97 -11.96 4.40
CA ILE A 56 -10.43 -13.30 4.13
C ILE A 56 -9.98 -13.51 2.69
N GLY A 57 -10.41 -12.64 1.77
CA GLY A 57 -10.06 -12.78 0.36
C GLY A 57 -10.56 -11.66 -0.51
N GLN A 58 -10.01 -11.61 -1.73
CA GLN A 58 -10.48 -10.78 -2.83
C GLN A 58 -10.41 -11.60 -4.11
N LEU A 59 -11.40 -11.46 -4.98
CA LEU A 59 -11.33 -12.04 -6.32
C LEU A 59 -11.87 -11.04 -7.35
N LEU A 60 -11.25 -11.03 -8.53
CA LEU A 60 -11.64 -10.22 -9.67
C LEU A 60 -12.14 -11.15 -10.78
N GLN A 61 -13.44 -11.06 -11.07
CA GLN A 61 -14.07 -11.90 -12.09
C GLN A 61 -14.57 -11.04 -13.25
N ALA A 62 -14.04 -11.29 -14.44
CA ALA A 62 -14.59 -10.71 -15.66
C ALA A 62 -15.92 -11.42 -16.02
N VAL A 63 -16.88 -10.65 -16.53
CA VAL A 63 -18.19 -11.17 -16.96
C VAL A 63 -18.45 -10.69 -18.38
N ASP A 64 -18.69 -11.65 -19.29
CA ASP A 64 -18.85 -11.35 -20.72
C ASP A 64 -20.18 -10.64 -21.05
N THR A 65 -21.22 -10.88 -20.26
CA THR A 65 -22.55 -10.28 -20.46
C THR A 65 -23.09 -9.73 -19.15
N PRO A 66 -23.56 -8.46 -19.13
CA PRO A 66 -24.28 -7.92 -17.98
C PRO A 66 -25.45 -8.81 -17.60
N GLY A 67 -25.75 -8.91 -16.30
CA GLY A 67 -26.84 -9.75 -15.82
C GLY A 67 -26.79 -9.98 -14.32
N ILE A 68 -27.47 -11.01 -13.88
CA ILE A 68 -27.53 -11.37 -12.46
C ILE A 68 -26.56 -12.54 -12.21
N ILE A 69 -25.60 -12.33 -11.32
CA ILE A 69 -24.77 -13.39 -10.77
C ILE A 69 -25.58 -14.07 -9.65
N SER A 70 -25.89 -15.34 -9.82
CA SER A 70 -26.67 -16.09 -8.85
C SER A 70 -25.89 -16.40 -7.56
N PRO A 71 -26.56 -16.61 -6.41
CA PRO A 71 -25.89 -17.05 -5.19
C PRO A 71 -25.06 -18.31 -5.37
N SER A 72 -25.54 -19.30 -6.13
CA SER A 72 -24.81 -20.55 -6.40
C SER A 72 -23.52 -20.32 -7.18
N GLN A 73 -23.51 -19.35 -8.09
CA GLN A 73 -22.29 -18.97 -8.82
C GLN A 73 -21.31 -18.24 -7.91
N LEU A 74 -21.79 -17.36 -7.02
CA LEU A 74 -20.95 -16.72 -6.01
C LEU A 74 -20.34 -17.74 -5.05
N GLU A 75 -21.13 -18.70 -4.57
CA GLU A 75 -20.68 -19.81 -3.72
C GLU A 75 -19.54 -20.61 -4.38
N ALA A 76 -19.69 -20.94 -5.66
CA ALA A 76 -18.65 -21.65 -6.39
C ALA A 76 -17.33 -20.86 -6.48
N TRP A 77 -17.41 -19.57 -6.80
CA TRP A 77 -16.22 -18.71 -6.86
C TRP A 77 -15.57 -18.51 -5.50
N ILE A 78 -16.37 -18.34 -4.44
CA ILE A 78 -15.88 -18.20 -3.05
C ILE A 78 -15.20 -19.49 -2.60
N ALA A 79 -15.82 -20.64 -2.85
CA ALA A 79 -15.26 -21.95 -2.48
C ALA A 79 -13.90 -22.20 -3.18
N GLU A 80 -13.78 -21.85 -4.46
CA GLU A 80 -12.53 -21.95 -5.20
C GLU A 80 -11.45 -20.99 -4.66
N ALA A 81 -11.83 -19.74 -4.36
CA ALA A 81 -10.88 -18.69 -3.97
C ALA A 81 -10.39 -18.83 -2.53
N VAL A 82 -11.30 -19.10 -1.57
CA VAL A 82 -11.02 -19.02 -0.12
C VAL A 82 -11.58 -20.21 0.69
N GLY A 83 -12.10 -21.26 0.05
CA GLY A 83 -12.74 -22.38 0.77
C GLY A 83 -11.82 -23.06 1.79
N SER A 84 -10.55 -23.24 1.46
CA SER A 84 -9.54 -23.80 2.40
C SER A 84 -9.31 -22.88 3.60
N LYS A 85 -9.31 -21.56 3.40
CA LYS A 85 -9.14 -20.56 4.45
C LYS A 85 -10.36 -20.52 5.38
N ILE A 86 -11.56 -20.54 4.81
CA ILE A 86 -12.81 -20.62 5.60
C ILE A 86 -12.81 -21.86 6.51
N LEU A 87 -12.41 -23.01 5.97
CA LEU A 87 -12.31 -24.23 6.76
C LEU A 87 -11.29 -24.11 7.88
N GLN A 88 -10.10 -23.59 7.60
CA GLN A 88 -9.05 -23.39 8.59
C GLN A 88 -9.50 -22.45 9.72
N GLU A 89 -10.10 -21.31 9.39
CA GLU A 89 -10.62 -20.34 10.37
C GLU A 89 -11.77 -20.93 11.20
N SER A 90 -12.67 -21.72 10.57
CA SER A 90 -13.76 -22.41 11.30
C SER A 90 -13.22 -23.38 12.34
N LEU A 91 -12.15 -24.12 12.04
CA LEU A 91 -11.48 -24.99 13.00
C LEU A 91 -10.82 -24.21 14.13
N GLN A 92 -10.23 -23.03 13.84
CA GLN A 92 -9.64 -22.16 14.86
C GLN A 92 -10.68 -21.61 15.82
N ASP A 93 -11.86 -21.21 15.31
CA ASP A 93 -12.99 -20.72 16.12
C ASP A 93 -13.50 -21.82 17.08
N GLU A 94 -13.60 -23.06 16.61
CA GLU A 94 -14.01 -24.21 17.46
C GLU A 94 -13.02 -24.48 18.60
N LEU A 95 -11.73 -24.17 18.39
CA LEU A 95 -10.69 -24.37 19.42
C LEU A 95 -10.72 -23.27 20.50
N GLN A 96 -11.54 -22.24 20.37
CA GLN A 96 -11.78 -21.16 21.35
C GLN A 96 -10.48 -20.64 21.99
N LEU A 97 -9.49 -20.29 21.19
CA LEU A 97 -8.26 -19.68 21.71
C LEU A 97 -8.62 -18.32 22.35
N PRO A 98 -8.28 -18.12 23.64
CA PRO A 98 -8.62 -16.86 24.30
C PRO A 98 -7.94 -15.68 23.62
N PRO A 99 -8.61 -14.52 23.49
CA PRO A 99 -7.97 -13.32 22.98
C PRO A 99 -6.82 -12.91 23.90
N THR A 100 -5.70 -12.53 23.31
CA THR A 100 -4.57 -12.00 24.07
C THR A 100 -4.90 -10.60 24.55
N THR A 101 -5.21 -10.45 25.83
CA THR A 101 -5.41 -9.12 26.44
C THR A 101 -4.04 -8.50 26.74
N VAL A 102 -3.59 -7.62 25.89
CA VAL A 102 -2.38 -6.81 26.09
C VAL A 102 -2.78 -5.36 26.12
N GLU A 103 -2.18 -4.56 27.01
CA GLU A 103 -2.41 -3.12 27.05
C GLU A 103 -1.97 -2.51 25.72
N THR A 104 -2.92 -1.88 25.02
CA THR A 104 -2.68 -1.32 23.68
C THR A 104 -1.79 -0.06 23.80
N PRO A 105 -0.69 0.02 23.05
CA PRO A 105 0.15 1.21 23.07
C PRO A 105 -0.57 2.38 22.39
N THR A 106 -0.11 3.59 22.72
CA THR A 106 -0.66 4.79 22.11
C THR A 106 -0.26 4.94 20.64
N LEU A 107 -1.21 5.35 19.78
CA LEU A 107 -1.03 5.51 18.34
C LEU A 107 -1.40 6.92 17.88
N THR A 108 -0.61 7.48 16.95
CA THR A 108 -1.02 8.61 16.11
C THR A 108 -1.12 8.17 14.67
N ALA A 109 -2.27 8.39 14.02
CA ALA A 109 -2.45 8.25 12.59
C ALA A 109 -2.13 9.58 11.90
N ALA A 110 -1.01 9.65 11.17
CA ALA A 110 -0.54 10.83 10.47
C ALA A 110 -0.92 10.77 8.99
N ILE A 111 -1.57 11.82 8.50
CA ILE A 111 -1.97 12.01 7.10
C ILE A 111 -1.10 13.13 6.52
N CYS A 112 -0.16 12.77 5.64
CA CYS A 112 0.66 13.73 4.93
C CYS A 112 -0.01 14.10 3.61
N THR A 113 -0.35 15.37 3.43
CA THR A 113 -1.11 15.83 2.25
C THR A 113 -0.53 17.10 1.65
N LYS A 114 -0.85 17.36 0.39
CA LYS A 114 -0.55 18.62 -0.27
C LYS A 114 -1.63 18.97 -1.30
N ASP A 115 -2.31 20.10 -1.10
CA ASP A 115 -3.28 20.66 -2.03
C ASP A 115 -4.43 19.69 -2.44
N ARG A 116 -4.84 18.77 -1.52
CA ARG A 116 -5.87 17.75 -1.76
C ARG A 116 -6.96 17.71 -0.68
N PRO A 117 -7.65 18.84 -0.41
CA PRO A 117 -8.62 18.93 0.68
C PRO A 117 -9.74 17.88 0.59
N ASN A 118 -10.26 17.57 -0.60
CA ASN A 118 -11.33 16.59 -0.79
C ASN A 118 -10.88 15.16 -0.44
N ASN A 119 -9.62 14.82 -0.70
CA ASN A 119 -9.05 13.52 -0.32
C ASN A 119 -8.96 13.41 1.20
N VAL A 120 -8.45 14.46 1.85
CA VAL A 120 -8.37 14.53 3.31
C VAL A 120 -9.75 14.39 3.94
N GLU A 121 -10.77 15.10 3.44
CA GLU A 121 -12.15 15.00 3.92
C GLU A 121 -12.68 13.57 3.82
N ARG A 122 -12.47 12.92 2.66
CA ARG A 122 -12.87 11.52 2.43
C ARG A 122 -12.19 10.56 3.40
N LEU A 123 -10.88 10.68 3.62
CA LEU A 123 -10.14 9.84 4.55
C LEU A 123 -10.61 10.09 6.00
N LEU A 124 -10.73 11.33 6.44
CA LEU A 124 -11.21 11.67 7.77
C LEU A 124 -12.63 11.16 8.04
N SER A 125 -13.50 11.16 7.02
CA SER A 125 -14.87 10.61 7.13
C SER A 125 -14.90 9.11 7.46
N THR A 126 -13.84 8.35 7.15
CA THR A 126 -13.74 6.92 7.50
C THR A 126 -12.87 6.68 8.75
N LEU A 127 -11.91 7.55 9.03
CA LEU A 127 -10.96 7.37 10.13
C LEU A 127 -11.50 7.88 11.48
N VAL A 128 -12.16 9.06 11.48
CA VAL A 128 -12.70 9.66 12.71
C VAL A 128 -13.76 8.78 13.40
N PRO A 129 -14.69 8.11 12.68
CA PRO A 129 -15.61 7.17 13.32
C PRO A 129 -14.93 6.03 14.08
N LEU A 130 -13.76 5.54 13.60
CA LEU A 130 -13.01 4.50 14.30
C LEU A 130 -12.32 5.01 15.57
N GLN A 131 -11.97 6.30 15.62
CA GLN A 131 -11.39 6.95 16.81
C GLN A 131 -12.41 7.06 17.95
N LEU A 132 -13.68 7.27 17.63
CA LEU A 132 -14.74 7.63 18.58
C LEU A 132 -15.60 6.43 19.00
N VAL A 133 -15.09 5.21 18.97
CA VAL A 133 -15.84 4.01 19.38
C VAL A 133 -16.11 3.96 20.88
N GLU A 134 -15.26 4.61 21.71
CA GLU A 134 -15.35 4.70 23.16
C GLU A 134 -15.48 6.16 23.62
N GLU A 135 -15.69 6.41 24.92
CA GLU A 135 -15.79 7.76 25.49
C GLU A 135 -14.49 8.56 25.32
N GLU A 136 -13.33 7.88 25.35
CA GLU A 136 -12.01 8.48 25.09
C GLU A 136 -11.50 8.07 23.70
N PRO A 137 -10.81 8.98 22.97
CA PRO A 137 -10.24 8.65 21.68
C PRO A 137 -9.22 7.52 21.77
N THR A 138 -9.44 6.43 21.04
CA THR A 138 -8.57 5.23 21.05
C THR A 138 -7.20 5.48 20.42
N PHE A 139 -7.10 6.48 19.52
CA PHE A 139 -5.86 6.93 18.90
C PHE A 139 -5.96 8.41 18.50
N LYS A 140 -4.82 9.05 18.23
CA LYS A 140 -4.78 10.45 17.75
C LYS A 140 -4.74 10.49 16.23
N ILE A 141 -5.28 11.57 15.65
CA ILE A 141 -5.21 11.84 14.21
C ILE A 141 -4.48 13.17 14.02
N LEU A 142 -3.47 13.18 13.14
CA LEU A 142 -2.66 14.34 12.81
C LEU A 142 -2.61 14.54 11.29
N VAL A 143 -3.07 15.68 10.81
CA VAL A 143 -2.91 16.08 9.41
C VAL A 143 -1.69 16.99 9.28
N VAL A 144 -0.73 16.59 8.45
CA VAL A 144 0.45 17.37 8.08
C VAL A 144 0.25 17.93 6.68
N ASP A 145 0.02 19.23 6.60
CA ASP A 145 -0.21 19.96 5.35
C ASP A 145 1.13 20.45 4.77
N ASN A 146 1.62 19.77 3.75
CA ASN A 146 2.97 19.94 3.22
C ASN A 146 3.06 21.03 2.17
N ALA A 147 3.71 22.13 2.52
CA ALA A 147 3.92 23.28 1.62
C ALA A 147 2.64 23.64 0.84
N PRO A 148 1.50 23.86 1.54
CA PRO A 148 0.21 24.11 0.89
C PRO A 148 0.22 25.42 0.11
N SER A 149 -0.49 25.45 -1.02
CA SER A 149 -0.68 26.67 -1.82
C SER A 149 -1.81 27.58 -1.31
N ASP A 150 -2.71 27.02 -0.46
CA ASP A 150 -3.84 27.74 0.16
C ASP A 150 -4.26 27.10 1.48
N ASP A 151 -5.31 27.63 2.12
CA ASP A 151 -5.80 27.16 3.43
C ASP A 151 -7.00 26.19 3.34
N ARG A 152 -7.34 25.64 2.17
CA ARG A 152 -8.50 24.74 2.00
C ARG A 152 -8.38 23.48 2.84
N THR A 153 -7.21 22.84 2.89
CA THR A 153 -6.96 21.67 3.74
C THR A 153 -7.20 22.02 5.22
N ARG A 154 -6.69 23.15 5.70
CA ARG A 154 -6.91 23.62 7.07
C ARG A 154 -8.40 23.81 7.36
N THR A 155 -9.15 24.37 6.41
CA THR A 155 -10.60 24.56 6.56
C THR A 155 -11.34 23.24 6.68
N VAL A 156 -10.97 22.23 5.88
CA VAL A 156 -11.54 20.88 5.97
C VAL A 156 -11.24 20.26 7.34
N VAL A 157 -9.98 20.30 7.79
CA VAL A 157 -9.58 19.70 9.08
C VAL A 157 -10.31 20.37 10.25
N ALA A 158 -10.56 21.68 10.20
CA ALA A 158 -11.29 22.41 11.23
C ALA A 158 -12.75 21.93 11.44
N ALA A 159 -13.32 21.20 10.49
CA ALA A 159 -14.63 20.56 10.64
C ALA A 159 -14.57 19.25 11.48
N PHE A 160 -13.39 18.77 11.83
CA PHE A 160 -13.16 17.56 12.62
C PHE A 160 -12.42 17.90 13.93
N PRO A 161 -13.14 18.21 15.02
CA PRO A 161 -12.54 18.74 16.25
C PRO A 161 -11.52 17.82 16.94
N SER A 162 -11.58 16.51 16.68
CA SER A 162 -10.65 15.51 17.25
C SER A 162 -9.36 15.35 16.44
N VAL A 163 -9.18 16.14 15.38
CA VAL A 163 -8.04 16.03 14.45
C VAL A 163 -7.08 17.20 14.64
N ASP A 164 -5.84 16.86 14.93
CA ASP A 164 -4.75 17.84 15.01
C ASP A 164 -4.29 18.24 13.59
N TYR A 165 -3.89 19.51 13.44
CA TYR A 165 -3.38 20.06 12.20
C TYR A 165 -2.01 20.71 12.40
N VAL A 166 -1.06 20.40 11.53
CA VAL A 166 0.24 21.07 11.46
C VAL A 166 0.60 21.40 10.01
N ARG A 167 1.27 22.52 9.81
CA ARG A 167 1.80 22.94 8.51
C ARG A 167 3.30 22.68 8.45
N GLU A 168 3.76 21.89 7.47
CA GLU A 168 5.18 21.74 7.15
C GLU A 168 5.50 22.58 5.89
N PRO A 169 6.22 23.70 6.03
CA PRO A 169 6.48 24.58 4.90
C PRO A 169 7.49 24.03 3.89
N LYS A 170 8.35 23.06 4.29
CA LYS A 170 9.34 22.47 3.39
C LYS A 170 8.68 21.46 2.45
N PRO A 171 8.76 21.66 1.12
CA PRO A 171 8.10 20.78 0.16
C PRO A 171 8.80 19.41 0.06
N GLY A 172 8.03 18.33 0.16
CA GLY A 172 8.46 16.93 0.04
C GLY A 172 7.74 16.03 1.04
N LEU A 173 7.33 14.83 0.60
CA LEU A 173 6.56 13.92 1.43
C LEU A 173 7.35 13.48 2.68
N ASP A 174 8.64 13.20 2.54
CA ASP A 174 9.48 12.78 3.67
C ASP A 174 9.79 13.94 4.64
N PHE A 175 9.72 15.21 4.21
CA PHE A 175 9.67 16.35 5.14
C PHE A 175 8.39 16.31 5.99
N ALA A 176 7.24 16.05 5.36
CA ALA A 176 5.97 15.93 6.08
C ALA A 176 5.95 14.74 7.03
N ARG A 177 6.47 13.57 6.62
CA ARG A 177 6.61 12.40 7.49
C ARG A 177 7.51 12.66 8.69
N ASN A 178 8.64 13.37 8.49
CA ASN A 178 9.52 13.79 9.58
C ASN A 178 8.86 14.84 10.48
N CYS A 179 8.07 15.77 9.94
CA CYS A 179 7.26 16.70 10.74
C CYS A 179 6.29 15.92 11.63
N ALA A 180 5.56 14.92 11.09
CA ALA A 180 4.70 14.05 11.89
C ALA A 180 5.47 13.31 12.98
N LEU A 181 6.65 12.75 12.67
CA LEU A 181 7.53 12.05 13.62
C LEU A 181 7.92 12.92 14.81
N HIS A 182 8.22 14.20 14.59
CA HIS A 182 8.61 15.13 15.65
C HIS A 182 7.41 15.74 16.39
N THR A 183 6.25 15.85 15.74
CA THR A 183 5.02 16.39 16.34
C THR A 183 4.31 15.36 17.21
N ALA A 184 4.24 14.11 16.77
CA ALA A 184 3.60 13.04 17.52
C ALA A 184 4.34 12.74 18.83
N ASN A 185 3.58 12.44 19.89
CA ASN A 185 4.09 12.07 21.21
C ASN A 185 3.62 10.68 21.68
N THR A 186 3.08 9.87 20.77
CA THR A 186 2.62 8.50 20.99
C THR A 186 3.74 7.49 20.77
N GLU A 187 3.54 6.25 21.24
CA GLU A 187 4.53 5.18 21.10
C GLU A 187 4.63 4.69 19.65
N TRP A 188 3.51 4.73 18.94
CA TRP A 188 3.41 4.33 17.54
C TRP A 188 2.94 5.48 16.67
N LEU A 189 3.43 5.48 15.44
CA LEU A 189 3.08 6.46 14.41
C LEU A 189 2.71 5.70 13.13
N ALA A 190 1.43 5.78 12.75
CA ALA A 190 0.93 5.27 11.49
C ALA A 190 0.96 6.37 10.43
N PHE A 191 1.30 6.04 9.21
CA PHE A 191 1.22 6.93 8.05
C PHE A 191 0.17 6.41 7.08
N LEU A 192 -0.72 7.32 6.69
CA LEU A 192 -1.75 7.11 5.68
C LEU A 192 -1.57 8.15 4.57
N ASP A 193 -1.59 7.69 3.31
CA ASP A 193 -1.66 8.63 2.18
C ASP A 193 -3.07 9.22 2.08
N ASP A 194 -3.19 10.42 1.53
CA ASP A 194 -4.47 11.16 1.45
C ASP A 194 -5.46 10.56 0.43
N ASP A 195 -5.01 9.66 -0.46
CA ASP A 195 -5.85 8.97 -1.45
C ASP A 195 -6.33 7.58 -1.03
N VAL A 196 -6.35 7.31 0.29
CA VAL A 196 -6.95 6.10 0.87
C VAL A 196 -8.22 6.41 1.68
N THR A 197 -9.00 5.35 1.97
CA THR A 197 -9.98 5.27 3.06
C THR A 197 -9.65 4.04 3.91
N VAL A 198 -9.95 4.08 5.21
CA VAL A 198 -9.61 2.98 6.10
C VAL A 198 -10.73 1.94 6.16
N ASP A 199 -10.36 0.67 6.32
CA ASP A 199 -11.30 -0.39 6.64
C ASP A 199 -11.80 -0.27 8.08
N ARG A 200 -13.03 -0.74 8.35
CA ARG A 200 -13.62 -0.73 9.69
C ARG A 200 -12.80 -1.53 10.72
N GLN A 201 -12.00 -2.50 10.29
CA GLN A 201 -11.09 -3.27 11.13
C GLN A 201 -9.66 -2.69 11.18
N TRP A 202 -9.42 -1.52 10.59
CA TRP A 202 -8.08 -0.96 10.47
C TRP A 202 -7.36 -0.84 11.83
N PHE A 203 -8.02 -0.23 12.80
CA PHE A 203 -7.43 -0.02 14.13
C PHE A 203 -7.31 -1.35 14.90
N THR A 204 -8.34 -2.17 14.89
CA THR A 204 -8.35 -3.51 15.53
C THR A 204 -7.26 -4.41 14.93
N GLY A 205 -7.11 -4.40 13.59
CA GLY A 205 -6.05 -5.16 12.92
C GLY A 205 -4.64 -4.73 13.36
N TRP A 206 -4.40 -3.42 13.54
CA TRP A 206 -3.15 -2.94 14.10
C TRP A 206 -2.95 -3.38 15.56
N GLN A 207 -4.00 -3.32 16.40
CA GLN A 207 -3.95 -3.79 17.79
C GLN A 207 -3.60 -5.28 17.86
N GLU A 208 -4.21 -6.11 17.02
CA GLU A 208 -3.91 -7.55 16.95
C GLU A 208 -2.46 -7.80 16.51
N ALA A 209 -1.98 -7.11 15.47
CA ALA A 209 -0.59 -7.21 15.03
C ALA A 209 0.39 -6.90 16.16
N TRP A 210 0.11 -5.86 16.94
CA TRP A 210 0.89 -5.49 18.12
C TRP A 210 0.81 -6.55 19.22
N ALA A 211 -0.40 -7.00 19.60
CA ALA A 211 -0.60 -7.95 20.70
C ALA A 211 0.12 -9.27 20.44
N GLU A 212 0.09 -9.75 19.19
CA GLU A 212 0.77 -10.96 18.76
C GLU A 212 2.30 -10.79 18.62
N ASN A 213 2.78 -9.55 18.38
CA ASN A 213 4.18 -9.26 18.10
C ASN A 213 4.65 -7.99 18.84
N PRO A 214 4.75 -8.02 20.18
CA PRO A 214 5.12 -6.84 20.97
C PRO A 214 6.55 -6.33 20.74
N ASP A 215 7.40 -7.11 20.08
CA ASP A 215 8.75 -6.72 19.65
C ASP A 215 8.81 -6.12 18.23
N ALA A 216 7.67 -6.01 17.53
CA ALA A 216 7.62 -5.43 16.21
C ALA A 216 8.08 -3.97 16.20
N GLY A 217 8.88 -3.62 15.20
CA GLY A 217 9.30 -2.23 14.93
C GLY A 217 8.42 -1.54 13.89
N ALA A 218 7.73 -2.32 13.04
CA ALA A 218 6.82 -1.81 12.04
C ALA A 218 5.66 -2.77 11.75
N VAL A 219 4.54 -2.22 11.31
CA VAL A 219 3.37 -2.93 10.80
C VAL A 219 2.99 -2.33 9.45
N THR A 220 2.71 -3.16 8.46
CA THR A 220 2.12 -2.78 7.18
C THR A 220 0.83 -3.56 6.96
N GLY A 221 -0.06 -3.07 6.11
CA GLY A 221 -1.37 -3.67 5.95
C GLY A 221 -1.76 -3.91 4.50
N LEU A 222 -2.90 -4.56 4.35
CA LEU A 222 -3.53 -4.84 3.07
C LEU A 222 -3.98 -3.52 2.41
N VAL A 223 -3.80 -3.44 1.11
CA VAL A 223 -4.30 -2.34 0.29
C VAL A 223 -5.20 -2.92 -0.77
N LEU A 224 -6.48 -2.55 -0.71
CA LEU A 224 -7.52 -2.92 -1.64
C LEU A 224 -7.85 -1.75 -2.58
N PRO A 225 -8.46 -1.97 -3.74
CA PRO A 225 -8.92 -0.88 -4.60
C PRO A 225 -10.12 -0.16 -3.98
N TYR A 226 -10.12 1.17 -4.00
CA TYR A 226 -11.27 2.00 -3.62
C TYR A 226 -12.36 1.94 -4.70
N GLU A 227 -11.95 1.91 -5.96
CA GLU A 227 -12.83 1.84 -7.14
C GLU A 227 -12.12 1.11 -8.29
N LEU A 228 -12.86 0.53 -9.22
CA LEU A 228 -12.35 -0.16 -10.42
C LEU A 228 -13.18 0.25 -11.66
N GLU A 229 -13.29 1.55 -11.90
CA GLU A 229 -14.13 2.15 -12.95
C GLU A 229 -13.41 2.34 -14.27
N THR A 230 -12.08 2.11 -14.31
CA THR A 230 -11.27 2.34 -15.51
C THR A 230 -10.36 1.17 -15.81
N LEU A 231 -9.99 1.03 -17.08
CA LEU A 231 -9.03 0.02 -17.53
C LEU A 231 -7.69 0.13 -16.76
N ALA A 232 -7.23 1.34 -16.46
CA ALA A 232 -5.97 1.53 -15.73
C ALA A 232 -6.00 0.90 -14.34
N GLN A 233 -7.09 1.12 -13.60
CA GLN A 233 -7.31 0.57 -12.26
C GLN A 233 -7.42 -0.96 -12.30
N ILE A 234 -8.18 -1.51 -13.26
CA ILE A 234 -8.34 -2.96 -13.43
C ILE A 234 -7.01 -3.64 -13.81
N LEU A 235 -6.23 -3.06 -14.73
CA LEU A 235 -4.91 -3.60 -15.10
C LEU A 235 -3.95 -3.59 -13.92
N PHE A 236 -3.98 -2.55 -13.09
CA PHE A 236 -3.16 -2.44 -11.90
C PHE A 236 -3.51 -3.54 -10.89
N GLU A 237 -4.79 -3.74 -10.58
CA GLU A 237 -5.25 -4.79 -9.66
C GLU A 237 -4.99 -6.20 -10.22
N ARG A 238 -5.24 -6.44 -11.50
CA ARG A 238 -4.97 -7.74 -12.12
C ARG A 238 -3.49 -8.11 -12.12
N ARG A 239 -2.59 -7.13 -12.07
CA ARG A 239 -1.14 -7.37 -11.86
C ARG A 239 -0.81 -7.73 -10.41
N GLY A 240 -1.71 -7.55 -9.48
CA GLY A 240 -1.55 -7.79 -8.05
C GLY A 240 -1.62 -6.54 -7.17
N GLY A 241 -1.84 -5.36 -7.74
CA GLY A 241 -2.01 -4.11 -6.99
C GLY A 241 -0.87 -3.85 -5.99
N PHE A 242 -1.25 -3.34 -4.83
CA PHE A 242 -0.35 -3.21 -3.67
C PHE A 242 -0.49 -4.37 -2.66
N GLY A 243 -1.46 -5.28 -2.86
CA GLY A 243 -1.74 -6.38 -1.94
C GLY A 243 -0.57 -7.36 -1.80
N ARG A 244 -0.43 -7.96 -0.62
CA ARG A 244 0.51 -9.04 -0.33
C ARG A 244 -0.21 -10.32 0.08
N GLY A 245 -1.53 -10.39 -0.19
CA GLY A 245 -2.40 -11.50 0.18
C GLY A 245 -3.09 -11.29 1.53
N PHE A 246 -3.77 -12.33 1.98
CA PHE A 246 -4.63 -12.31 3.16
C PHE A 246 -4.05 -13.12 4.33
N GLU A 247 -2.75 -13.45 4.27
CA GLU A 247 -2.05 -14.14 5.35
C GLU A 247 -1.15 -13.16 6.11
N LYS A 248 -1.10 -13.32 7.44
CA LYS A 248 -0.15 -12.58 8.29
C LYS A 248 1.28 -13.02 7.95
N ILE A 249 2.19 -12.07 7.82
CA ILE A 249 3.60 -12.36 7.54
C ILE A 249 4.47 -11.61 8.54
N ARG A 250 5.35 -12.37 9.21
CA ARG A 250 6.37 -11.78 10.07
C ARG A 250 7.73 -11.79 9.37
N TYR A 251 8.21 -10.62 9.04
CA TYR A 251 9.55 -10.39 8.51
C TYR A 251 10.51 -10.09 9.66
N SER A 252 11.46 -10.99 9.90
CA SER A 252 12.50 -10.86 10.96
C SER A 252 13.89 -10.83 10.32
N GLN A 253 14.96 -10.82 11.11
CA GLN A 253 16.34 -10.79 10.60
C GLN A 253 16.67 -11.89 9.58
N LYS A 254 15.99 -13.04 9.66
CA LYS A 254 16.17 -14.16 8.73
C LYS A 254 14.85 -14.50 8.06
N PHE A 255 14.84 -14.47 6.75
CA PHE A 255 13.73 -14.93 5.93
C PHE A 255 14.28 -15.92 4.90
N PRO A 256 14.41 -17.22 5.27
CA PRO A 256 15.22 -18.21 4.54
C PRO A 256 14.83 -18.45 3.08
N SER A 257 13.56 -18.19 2.73
CA SER A 257 13.03 -18.42 1.38
C SER A 257 13.41 -17.34 0.35
N ASN A 258 14.03 -16.23 0.79
CA ASN A 258 14.39 -15.13 -0.11
C ASN A 258 15.88 -14.78 0.00
N PRO A 259 16.73 -15.15 -1.01
CA PRO A 259 18.16 -14.89 -0.97
C PRO A 259 18.52 -13.40 -1.05
N LEU A 260 17.61 -12.54 -1.55
CA LEU A 260 17.80 -11.09 -1.66
C LEU A 260 17.31 -10.33 -0.43
N TYR A 261 16.77 -11.04 0.56
CA TYR A 261 16.29 -10.45 1.80
C TYR A 261 17.44 -9.79 2.61
N PRO A 262 17.23 -8.61 3.21
CA PRO A 262 16.04 -7.75 3.18
C PRO A 262 16.06 -6.69 2.07
N CYS A 263 16.98 -6.77 1.10
CA CYS A 263 17.20 -5.74 0.09
C CYS A 263 15.97 -5.51 -0.83
N GLY A 264 15.20 -6.57 -1.11
CA GLY A 264 13.97 -6.48 -1.89
C GLY A 264 12.80 -5.90 -1.08
N ALA A 265 12.91 -4.65 -0.62
CA ALA A 265 12.02 -4.03 0.37
C ALA A 265 10.55 -3.89 -0.09
N GLY A 266 10.26 -3.99 -1.40
CA GLY A 266 8.90 -3.96 -1.92
C GLY A 266 7.99 -5.11 -1.45
N ILE A 267 8.54 -6.16 -0.85
CA ILE A 267 7.75 -7.26 -0.28
C ILE A 267 7.08 -6.89 1.05
N PHE A 268 7.57 -5.85 1.74
CA PHE A 268 7.14 -5.53 3.11
C PHE A 268 5.79 -4.83 3.20
N GLY A 269 5.31 -4.22 2.12
CA GLY A 269 4.05 -3.48 2.08
C GLY A 269 4.10 -2.29 1.14
N ALA A 270 3.24 -1.31 1.39
CA ALA A 270 3.15 -0.06 0.63
C ALA A 270 3.14 1.15 1.59
N GLY A 271 3.75 2.25 1.17
CA GLY A 271 3.87 3.47 1.96
C GLY A 271 2.55 4.14 2.33
N CYS A 272 1.46 3.80 1.62
CA CYS A 272 0.14 4.36 1.87
C CYS A 272 -0.58 3.80 3.12
N ASN A 273 -0.03 2.74 3.75
CA ASN A 273 -0.59 2.12 4.96
C ASN A 273 0.52 1.43 5.76
N MET A 274 1.23 2.18 6.57
CA MET A 274 2.36 1.68 7.37
C MET A 274 2.36 2.32 8.76
N ALA A 275 2.73 1.56 9.78
CA ALA A 275 2.92 2.04 11.14
C ALA A 275 4.30 1.63 11.66
N PHE A 276 4.89 2.48 12.49
CA PHE A 276 6.20 2.25 13.08
C PHE A 276 6.18 2.54 14.56
N ARG A 277 6.97 1.81 15.32
CA ARG A 277 7.33 2.22 16.67
C ARG A 277 8.12 3.53 16.56
N ARG A 278 7.59 4.61 17.13
CA ARG A 278 8.14 5.96 16.98
C ARG A 278 9.61 6.04 17.38
N GLN A 279 10.01 5.36 18.46
CA GLN A 279 11.41 5.33 18.88
C GLN A 279 12.32 4.71 17.83
N VAL A 280 11.88 3.64 17.14
CA VAL A 280 12.65 3.02 16.04
C VAL A 280 12.89 4.01 14.90
N LEU A 281 11.87 4.82 14.53
CA LEU A 281 12.06 5.87 13.53
C LEU A 281 13.08 6.92 13.98
N LEU A 282 13.02 7.35 15.24
CA LEU A 282 13.96 8.33 15.81
C LEU A 282 15.39 7.78 15.84
N ASP A 283 15.58 6.54 16.28
CA ASP A 283 16.90 5.88 16.35
C ASP A 283 17.51 5.69 14.95
N LEU A 284 16.67 5.50 13.94
CA LEU A 284 17.09 5.41 12.54
C LEU A 284 17.28 6.80 11.89
N GLY A 285 17.01 7.90 12.58
CA GLY A 285 17.19 9.27 12.09
C GLY A 285 16.07 9.77 11.17
N GLY A 286 14.88 9.15 11.21
CA GLY A 286 13.71 9.52 10.41
C GLY A 286 13.81 9.10 8.94
N PHE A 287 12.89 9.64 8.12
CA PHE A 287 12.87 9.42 6.68
C PHE A 287 13.96 10.23 5.97
N ASP A 288 14.50 9.69 4.90
CA ASP A 288 15.49 10.38 4.06
C ASP A 288 14.77 11.38 3.12
N GLU A 289 14.84 12.64 3.46
CA GLU A 289 14.18 13.73 2.72
C GLU A 289 14.65 13.85 1.27
N ALA A 290 15.76 13.20 0.88
CA ALA A 290 16.21 13.13 -0.49
C ALA A 290 15.44 12.10 -1.34
N LEU A 291 14.70 11.20 -0.70
CA LEU A 291 13.67 10.38 -1.34
C LEU A 291 12.33 11.14 -1.24
N ASP A 292 11.34 10.82 -2.04
CA ASP A 292 10.01 11.45 -2.00
C ASP A 292 9.96 13.00 -1.94
N THR A 293 10.98 13.68 -2.51
CA THR A 293 11.00 15.16 -2.60
C THR A 293 10.02 15.73 -3.62
N GLY A 294 9.32 14.88 -4.37
CA GLY A 294 8.65 15.25 -5.61
C GLY A 294 9.67 15.27 -6.77
N LYS A 295 9.82 16.39 -7.49
CA LYS A 295 10.89 16.47 -8.51
C LYS A 295 12.23 16.84 -7.83
N PRO A 296 13.37 16.19 -8.13
CA PRO A 296 13.58 15.20 -9.19
C PRO A 296 13.23 13.75 -8.80
N LEU A 297 13.01 13.42 -7.54
CA LEU A 297 12.84 12.05 -7.06
C LEU A 297 11.56 11.88 -6.25
N PRO A 298 10.46 11.40 -6.87
CA PRO A 298 9.17 11.25 -6.24
C PRO A 298 8.91 9.81 -5.77
N GLY A 299 9.81 9.18 -5.01
CA GLY A 299 9.57 7.82 -4.51
C GLY A 299 10.79 7.16 -3.87
N GLY A 300 10.54 6.10 -3.12
CA GLY A 300 11.54 5.24 -2.51
C GLY A 300 11.75 5.43 -1.01
N GLY A 301 11.09 6.40 -0.37
CA GLY A 301 11.20 6.65 1.06
C GLY A 301 10.65 5.52 1.92
N ASP A 302 9.55 4.92 1.51
CA ASP A 302 8.95 3.74 2.15
C ASP A 302 9.87 2.51 2.05
N LEU A 303 10.40 2.22 0.85
CA LEU A 303 11.34 1.11 0.64
C LEU A 303 12.57 1.25 1.53
N ASP A 304 13.10 2.46 1.61
CA ASP A 304 14.25 2.77 2.44
C ASP A 304 13.97 2.57 3.93
N MET A 305 12.83 3.05 4.41
CA MET A 305 12.46 2.91 5.81
C MET A 305 12.21 1.45 6.18
N PHE A 306 11.47 0.69 5.37
CA PHE A 306 11.26 -0.75 5.60
C PHE A 306 12.59 -1.52 5.64
N TYR A 307 13.48 -1.25 4.68
CA TYR A 307 14.80 -1.85 4.65
C TYR A 307 15.58 -1.56 5.93
N ARG A 308 15.64 -0.28 6.36
CA ARG A 308 16.39 0.12 7.56
C ARG A 308 15.83 -0.48 8.85
N VAL A 309 14.51 -0.55 9.00
CA VAL A 309 13.85 -1.18 10.17
C VAL A 309 14.25 -2.64 10.29
N VAL A 310 14.06 -3.43 9.21
CA VAL A 310 14.39 -4.86 9.23
C VAL A 310 15.90 -5.08 9.35
N ARG A 311 16.70 -4.24 8.73
CA ARG A 311 18.17 -4.29 8.77
C ARG A 311 18.73 -3.98 10.16
N ALA A 312 18.06 -3.11 10.92
CA ALA A 312 18.38 -2.81 12.31
C ALA A 312 17.97 -3.93 13.29
N GLY A 313 17.26 -4.95 12.79
CA GLY A 313 16.87 -6.12 13.59
C GLY A 313 15.46 -6.08 14.14
N HIS A 314 14.69 -5.06 13.82
CA HIS A 314 13.29 -4.97 14.25
C HIS A 314 12.40 -5.76 13.30
N PRO A 315 11.50 -6.64 13.81
CA PRO A 315 10.52 -7.31 12.98
C PRO A 315 9.56 -6.32 12.33
N LEU A 316 9.16 -6.61 11.09
CA LEU A 316 8.07 -5.95 10.40
C LEU A 316 6.95 -6.96 10.19
N ILE A 317 5.74 -6.59 10.54
CA ILE A 317 4.54 -7.44 10.45
C ILE A 317 3.68 -6.94 9.29
N TYR A 318 3.28 -7.84 8.41
CA TYR A 318 2.19 -7.59 7.47
C TYR A 318 0.90 -8.17 8.05
N GLU A 319 -0.09 -7.31 8.29
CA GLU A 319 -1.38 -7.65 8.88
C GLU A 319 -2.52 -7.35 7.89
N PRO A 320 -3.21 -8.37 7.33
CA PRO A 320 -4.29 -8.15 6.39
C PRO A 320 -5.50 -7.38 6.94
N GLN A 321 -5.76 -7.45 8.26
CA GLN A 321 -6.87 -6.71 8.87
C GLN A 321 -6.56 -5.22 9.06
N TYR A 322 -5.29 -4.85 9.08
CA TYR A 322 -4.83 -3.46 9.02
C TYR A 322 -4.94 -2.97 7.58
N ALA A 323 -6.16 -2.77 7.09
CA ALA A 323 -6.47 -2.60 5.67
C ALA A 323 -6.94 -1.20 5.31
N VAL A 324 -6.59 -0.78 4.08
CA VAL A 324 -7.08 0.47 3.46
C VAL A 324 -7.59 0.19 2.05
N TYR A 325 -8.44 1.11 1.56
CA TYR A 325 -8.89 1.16 0.16
C TYR A 325 -8.23 2.35 -0.51
N HIS A 326 -7.41 2.10 -1.52
CA HIS A 326 -6.60 3.10 -2.21
C HIS A 326 -7.19 3.46 -3.58
N GLN A 327 -7.30 4.75 -3.88
CA GLN A 327 -7.73 5.24 -5.18
C GLN A 327 -6.59 5.14 -6.20
N HIS A 328 -6.64 4.10 -7.02
CA HIS A 328 -5.63 3.88 -8.06
C HIS A 328 -5.73 4.91 -9.19
N ARG A 329 -4.66 5.02 -9.97
CA ARG A 329 -4.60 5.94 -11.13
C ARG A 329 -5.67 5.59 -12.14
N ARG A 330 -6.50 6.57 -12.52
CA ARG A 330 -7.64 6.37 -13.43
C ARG A 330 -7.24 6.32 -14.90
N GLU A 331 -6.14 7.00 -15.27
CA GLU A 331 -5.67 7.13 -16.63
C GLU A 331 -4.48 6.22 -16.93
N ILE A 332 -4.46 5.61 -18.13
CA ILE A 332 -3.33 4.78 -18.61
C ILE A 332 -2.02 5.57 -18.62
N SER A 333 -2.08 6.87 -18.95
CA SER A 333 -0.92 7.77 -18.92
C SER A 333 -0.38 7.95 -17.51
N GLN A 334 -1.24 8.10 -16.52
CA GLN A 334 -0.87 8.23 -15.10
C GLN A 334 -0.32 6.91 -14.57
N LEU A 335 -0.94 5.77 -14.90
CA LEU A 335 -0.44 4.45 -14.54
C LEU A 335 0.95 4.20 -15.13
N ARG A 336 1.18 4.54 -16.40
CA ARG A 336 2.51 4.44 -17.02
C ARG A 336 3.54 5.34 -16.31
N HIS A 337 3.15 6.55 -15.91
CA HIS A 337 4.01 7.43 -15.14
C HIS A 337 4.32 6.84 -13.76
N GLN A 338 3.36 6.19 -13.11
CA GLN A 338 3.57 5.50 -11.83
C GLN A 338 4.63 4.38 -11.97
N TYR A 339 4.58 3.56 -13.03
CA TYR A 339 5.63 2.57 -13.28
C TYR A 339 7.00 3.21 -13.49
N TRP A 340 7.05 4.33 -14.22
CA TRP A 340 8.30 5.08 -14.36
C TRP A 340 8.84 5.58 -13.02
N THR A 341 7.98 6.14 -12.16
CA THR A 341 8.40 6.60 -10.81
C THR A 341 8.82 5.44 -9.91
N TRP A 342 8.23 4.26 -10.07
CA TRP A 342 8.64 3.07 -9.32
C TRP A 342 10.05 2.62 -9.68
N GLY A 343 10.37 2.50 -10.94
CA GLY A 343 11.73 2.19 -11.39
C GLY A 343 12.75 3.22 -10.89
N LEU A 344 12.39 4.51 -10.98
CA LEU A 344 13.20 5.64 -10.52
C LEU A 344 13.48 5.55 -9.02
N GLY A 345 12.44 5.45 -8.20
CA GLY A 345 12.51 5.36 -6.74
C GLY A 345 13.25 4.10 -6.27
N PHE A 346 12.96 2.95 -6.89
CA PHE A 346 13.65 1.70 -6.59
C PHE A 346 15.16 1.82 -6.78
N MET A 347 15.63 2.31 -7.92
CA MET A 347 17.06 2.44 -8.17
C MET A 347 17.72 3.53 -7.32
N ALA A 348 17.02 4.60 -6.97
CA ALA A 348 17.51 5.61 -6.05
C ALA A 348 17.69 5.03 -4.63
N PHE A 349 16.70 4.27 -4.14
CA PHE A 349 16.77 3.50 -2.89
C PHE A 349 17.99 2.55 -2.90
N VAL A 350 18.14 1.74 -3.94
CA VAL A 350 19.26 0.79 -4.04
C VAL A 350 20.60 1.53 -4.04
N ARG A 351 20.71 2.62 -4.79
CA ARG A 351 21.92 3.44 -4.82
C ARG A 351 22.26 4.04 -3.45
N LYS A 352 21.27 4.62 -2.77
CA LYS A 352 21.43 5.12 -1.40
C LYS A 352 21.89 4.00 -0.46
N SER A 353 21.22 2.84 -0.52
CA SER A 353 21.53 1.70 0.35
C SER A 353 22.94 1.14 0.11
N ILE A 354 23.43 1.10 -1.13
CA ILE A 354 24.82 0.73 -1.44
C ILE A 354 25.83 1.69 -0.78
N GLN A 355 25.49 2.98 -0.67
CA GLN A 355 26.35 3.99 -0.05
C GLN A 355 26.30 3.91 1.48
N SER A 356 25.13 3.67 2.07
CA SER A 356 24.92 3.72 3.51
C SER A 356 25.12 2.37 4.22
N ASP A 357 25.03 1.22 3.52
CA ASP A 357 25.21 -0.11 4.09
C ASP A 357 26.20 -0.97 3.24
N PRO A 358 27.52 -0.75 3.39
CA PRO A 358 28.52 -1.49 2.64
C PRO A 358 28.47 -3.02 2.84
N ALA A 359 27.97 -3.49 3.99
CA ALA A 359 27.85 -4.91 4.29
C ALA A 359 26.83 -5.62 3.37
N MET A 360 25.84 -4.90 2.87
CA MET A 360 24.79 -5.44 1.98
C MET A 360 25.07 -5.16 0.49
N LYS A 361 26.17 -4.50 0.17
CA LYS A 361 26.53 -4.06 -1.20
C LYS A 361 26.39 -5.18 -2.24
N THR A 362 26.91 -6.37 -1.96
CA THR A 362 26.84 -7.50 -2.89
C THR A 362 25.41 -7.93 -3.16
N ARG A 363 24.57 -8.02 -2.10
CA ARG A 363 23.15 -8.39 -2.26
C ARG A 363 22.36 -7.30 -3.00
N LEU A 364 22.68 -6.04 -2.78
CA LEU A 364 22.05 -4.93 -3.51
C LEU A 364 22.40 -4.96 -5.00
N TYR A 365 23.63 -5.32 -5.39
CA TYR A 365 23.94 -5.57 -6.78
C TYR A 365 23.21 -6.80 -7.36
N GLN A 366 23.11 -7.88 -6.59
CA GLN A 366 22.31 -9.05 -6.99
C GLN A 366 20.85 -8.68 -7.17
N LEU A 367 20.29 -7.80 -6.32
CA LEU A 367 18.94 -7.29 -6.47
C LEU A 367 18.76 -6.51 -7.78
N ILE A 368 19.72 -5.67 -8.18
CA ILE A 368 19.67 -4.98 -9.49
C ILE A 368 19.66 -6.00 -10.64
N VAL A 369 20.54 -6.99 -10.59
CA VAL A 369 20.61 -8.02 -11.64
C VAL A 369 19.29 -8.81 -11.73
N TRP A 370 18.76 -9.24 -10.57
CA TRP A 370 17.48 -9.92 -10.49
C TRP A 370 16.34 -9.07 -11.06
N TRP A 371 16.27 -7.80 -10.65
CA TRP A 371 15.25 -6.87 -11.14
C TRP A 371 15.33 -6.67 -12.66
N LEU A 372 16.52 -6.49 -13.22
CA LEU A 372 16.71 -6.38 -14.65
C LEU A 372 16.27 -7.66 -15.40
N GLN A 373 16.62 -8.83 -14.87
CA GLN A 373 16.20 -10.11 -15.45
C GLN A 373 14.68 -10.27 -15.43
N ASP A 374 14.04 -9.91 -14.32
CA ASP A 374 12.58 -9.95 -14.16
C ASP A 374 11.89 -8.99 -15.15
N GLN A 375 12.36 -7.75 -15.28
CA GLN A 375 11.83 -6.77 -16.22
C GLN A 375 11.99 -7.23 -17.69
N LEU A 376 13.12 -7.79 -18.03
CA LEU A 376 13.33 -8.35 -19.39
C LEU A 376 12.42 -9.54 -19.66
N TRP A 377 12.24 -10.41 -18.70
CA TRP A 377 11.30 -11.53 -18.81
C TRP A 377 9.86 -11.04 -18.97
N GLN A 378 9.41 -10.08 -18.15
CA GLN A 378 8.08 -9.47 -18.28
C GLN A 378 7.90 -8.80 -19.65
N LEU A 379 8.92 -8.09 -20.13
CA LEU A 379 8.89 -7.46 -21.46
C LEU A 379 8.73 -8.51 -22.57
N GLN A 380 9.48 -9.60 -22.51
CA GLN A 380 9.35 -10.71 -23.45
C GLN A 380 7.93 -11.29 -23.41
N GLN A 381 7.40 -11.61 -22.22
CA GLN A 381 6.03 -12.12 -22.08
C GLN A 381 5.00 -11.13 -22.65
N SER A 382 5.19 -9.83 -22.40
CA SER A 382 4.30 -8.79 -22.91
C SER A 382 4.33 -8.66 -24.43
N MET A 383 5.49 -8.85 -25.07
CA MET A 383 5.62 -8.83 -26.54
C MET A 383 4.89 -10.01 -27.19
N PHE A 384 4.79 -11.14 -26.50
CA PHE A 384 4.04 -12.31 -26.97
C PHE A 384 2.56 -12.33 -26.53
N GLY A 385 2.06 -11.27 -25.91
CA GLY A 385 0.67 -11.18 -25.43
C GLY A 385 0.36 -12.05 -24.21
N CYS A 386 1.39 -12.55 -23.52
CA CYS A 386 1.26 -13.41 -22.33
C CYS A 386 1.38 -12.64 -21.01
N HIS A 387 1.38 -11.31 -21.03
CA HIS A 387 1.49 -10.47 -19.86
C HIS A 387 0.38 -9.41 -19.81
N ILE A 388 -0.07 -9.09 -18.60
CA ILE A 388 -1.17 -8.13 -18.37
C ILE A 388 -0.79 -6.70 -18.77
N LEU A 389 0.46 -6.29 -18.46
CA LEU A 389 0.95 -4.97 -18.81
C LEU A 389 1.44 -4.91 -20.24
N SER A 390 1.18 -3.78 -20.90
CA SER A 390 1.74 -3.50 -22.23
C SER A 390 3.25 -3.30 -22.17
N PRO A 391 3.99 -3.56 -23.28
CA PRO A 391 5.44 -3.30 -23.34
C PRO A 391 5.81 -1.87 -22.96
N LYS A 392 4.96 -0.88 -23.26
CA LYS A 392 5.19 0.54 -22.94
C LYS A 392 5.23 0.83 -21.44
N MET A 393 4.50 0.06 -20.63
CA MET A 393 4.53 0.21 -19.15
C MET A 393 5.82 -0.38 -18.57
N ILE A 394 6.21 -1.57 -19.01
CA ILE A 394 7.45 -2.22 -18.57
C ILE A 394 8.68 -1.40 -18.99
N LEU A 395 8.69 -0.89 -20.21
CA LEU A 395 9.76 0.02 -20.67
C LEU A 395 9.79 1.33 -19.90
N ALA A 396 8.65 1.83 -19.44
CA ALA A 396 8.61 3.03 -18.58
C ALA A 396 9.29 2.75 -17.23
N GLU A 397 9.01 1.61 -16.60
CA GLU A 397 9.65 1.21 -15.34
C GLU A 397 11.16 0.99 -15.52
N LEU A 398 11.58 0.27 -16.57
CA LEU A 398 12.99 0.10 -16.93
C LEU A 398 13.69 1.45 -17.11
N TRP A 399 13.08 2.38 -17.86
CA TRP A 399 13.66 3.71 -18.09
C TRP A 399 13.75 4.51 -16.80
N GLY A 400 12.73 4.45 -15.94
CA GLY A 400 12.77 5.01 -14.60
C GLY A 400 13.97 4.49 -13.81
N GLY A 401 14.20 3.18 -13.81
CA GLY A 401 15.34 2.56 -13.15
C GLY A 401 16.69 3.02 -13.70
N VAL A 402 16.81 3.15 -15.03
CA VAL A 402 18.02 3.72 -15.64
C VAL A 402 18.27 5.14 -15.12
N VAL A 403 17.27 6.01 -15.18
CA VAL A 403 17.38 7.42 -14.71
C VAL A 403 17.72 7.47 -13.22
N GLY A 404 17.02 6.69 -12.37
CA GLY A 404 17.28 6.61 -10.92
C GLY A 404 18.69 6.15 -10.56
N GLY A 405 19.27 5.26 -11.39
CA GLY A 405 20.66 4.80 -11.26
C GLY A 405 21.70 5.87 -11.59
N PHE A 406 21.37 6.89 -12.41
CA PHE A 406 22.32 7.88 -12.93
C PHE A 406 22.26 9.25 -12.22
N GLY A 407 22.33 9.27 -10.87
CA GLY A 407 22.61 10.50 -10.12
C GLY A 407 21.39 11.27 -9.63
N GLU A 408 20.17 10.78 -9.82
CA GLU A 408 18.96 11.47 -9.32
C GLU A 408 18.94 11.61 -7.81
N TYR A 409 19.40 10.60 -7.07
CA TYR A 409 19.53 10.70 -5.62
C TYR A 409 20.46 11.85 -5.20
N GLY A 410 21.63 11.99 -5.84
CA GLY A 410 22.55 13.11 -5.55
C GLY A 410 21.99 14.49 -5.96
N ARG A 411 21.16 14.56 -7.02
CA ARG A 411 20.44 15.80 -7.38
C ARG A 411 19.40 16.13 -6.31
N SER A 412 18.69 15.13 -5.81
CA SER A 412 17.71 15.29 -4.76
C SER A 412 18.32 15.72 -3.44
N GLN A 413 19.49 15.17 -3.05
CA GLN A 413 20.24 15.64 -1.88
C GLN A 413 20.56 17.14 -1.96
N ARG A 414 21.06 17.61 -3.10
CA ARG A 414 21.31 19.05 -3.32
C ARG A 414 20.03 19.88 -3.22
N ARG A 415 18.91 19.36 -3.72
CA ARG A 415 17.61 20.02 -3.57
C ARG A 415 17.20 20.13 -2.09
N VAL A 416 17.37 19.07 -1.30
CA VAL A 416 17.08 19.09 0.15
C VAL A 416 17.92 20.17 0.85
N GLU A 417 19.21 20.30 0.51
CA GLU A 417 20.04 21.36 1.07
C GLU A 417 19.53 22.77 0.73
N VAL A 418 19.08 22.98 -0.51
CA VAL A 418 18.46 24.26 -0.91
C VAL A 418 17.17 24.53 -0.13
N ILE A 419 16.27 23.50 -0.04
CA ILE A 419 15.04 23.64 0.73
C ILE A 419 15.33 23.99 2.19
N ARG A 420 16.23 23.25 2.83
CA ARG A 420 16.61 23.51 4.23
C ARG A 420 17.11 24.93 4.46
N ARG A 421 17.94 25.47 3.52
CA ARG A 421 18.44 26.85 3.60
C ARG A 421 17.35 27.91 3.38
N GLN A 422 16.30 27.59 2.64
CA GLN A 422 15.20 28.52 2.39
C GLN A 422 14.24 28.64 3.59
N PHE A 423 14.21 27.61 4.43
CA PHE A 423 13.28 27.52 5.56
C PHE A 423 13.99 27.41 6.93
N SER A 424 15.30 27.67 6.96
CA SER A 424 16.07 27.92 8.20
C SER A 424 16.00 29.41 8.56
#